data_eb0650508dac17b87531820e1ce92936
#
_entry.id   eb0650508dac17b87531820e1ce92936
#
_cell.length_a   1.000
_cell.length_b   1.000
_cell.length_c   1.000
_cell.angle_alpha   90.00
_cell.angle_beta   90.00
_cell.angle_gamma   90.00
#
_symmetry.space_group_name_H-M   'P 1'
#
loop_
_entity.id
_entity.type
_entity.pdbx_description
1 polymer ?
#
loop_
_entity_poly.entity_id
_entity_poly.type
_entity_poly.pdbx_seq_one_letter_code
_entity_poly.pdbx_strand_id
1 'polypeptide(L)'
;ATEKTPLDTAGERRVTKIEHALIREAFNRGESVIIDNMNLDNRRAAAYADLAHLHGVPFEVRNVFNAETEAIELCVQRSPLPESVVRRQCAKALKMRPLNDYVRVPLMTPVQQDETLQWAYIVDIDGTLADSTGLRSPYDYTKVQGDRRIRAVSELVTSVQQQCVTNGWDEWVPSVVFVSGRDEECRLETEQWLRDSLGFSPVLYMRAHGDKRHDAVVKREILERDLLPEYYILGAIDDRLRVLSMWRASGIFTFDVNQTGADF
;
A
#
# COMPACT_ATOMS: atom_id res chain seq x y z
N ALA A 1 -28.60 -3.21 -33.82
CA ALA A 1 -28.05 -3.79 -32.58
C ALA A 1 -26.57 -4.03 -32.83
N THR A 2 -25.71 -3.21 -32.23
CA THR A 2 -24.24 -3.41 -32.25
C THR A 2 -23.93 -4.54 -31.30
N GLU A 3 -23.44 -5.66 -31.82
CA GLU A 3 -22.89 -6.75 -31.04
C GLU A 3 -21.73 -6.20 -30.18
N LYS A 4 -21.92 -6.16 -28.86
CA LYS A 4 -20.83 -5.83 -27.94
C LYS A 4 -19.91 -7.02 -27.86
N THR A 5 -18.79 -6.96 -28.55
CA THR A 5 -17.70 -7.93 -28.38
C THR A 5 -17.23 -7.89 -26.93
N PRO A 6 -17.12 -9.03 -26.24
CA PRO A 6 -16.53 -9.05 -24.88
C PRO A 6 -15.11 -8.46 -24.93
N LEU A 7 -14.81 -7.57 -23.98
CA LEU A 7 -13.46 -7.04 -23.84
C LEU A 7 -12.50 -8.20 -23.53
N ASP A 8 -11.36 -8.22 -24.20
CA ASP A 8 -10.26 -9.08 -23.83
C ASP A 8 -9.63 -8.61 -22.48
N THR A 9 -8.75 -9.41 -21.92
CA THR A 9 -8.09 -9.09 -20.64
C THR A 9 -7.34 -7.75 -20.67
N ALA A 10 -6.81 -7.34 -21.82
CA ALA A 10 -6.13 -6.05 -21.98
C ALA A 10 -7.14 -4.89 -21.98
N GLY A 11 -8.28 -5.06 -22.63
CA GLY A 11 -9.38 -4.11 -22.63
C GLY A 11 -9.97 -3.92 -21.23
N GLU A 12 -10.17 -4.99 -20.46
CA GLU A 12 -10.63 -4.90 -19.07
C GLU A 12 -9.66 -4.15 -18.17
N ARG A 13 -8.35 -4.40 -18.29
CA ARG A 13 -7.31 -3.66 -17.55
C ARG A 13 -7.31 -2.17 -17.90
N ARG A 14 -7.53 -1.84 -19.17
CA ARG A 14 -7.62 -0.43 -19.61
C ARG A 14 -8.83 0.27 -19.00
N VAL A 15 -9.99 -0.38 -18.99
CA VAL A 15 -11.21 0.16 -18.37
C VAL A 15 -11.00 0.39 -16.89
N THR A 16 -10.42 -0.56 -16.16
CA THR A 16 -10.13 -0.43 -14.73
C THR A 16 -9.18 0.74 -14.45
N LYS A 17 -8.15 0.95 -15.27
CA LYS A 17 -7.24 2.11 -15.11
C LYS A 17 -7.97 3.44 -15.29
N ILE A 18 -8.84 3.54 -16.29
CA ILE A 18 -9.64 4.75 -16.54
C ILE A 18 -10.61 4.99 -15.38
N GLU A 19 -11.30 3.95 -14.91
CA GLU A 19 -12.20 4.01 -13.77
C GLU A 19 -11.51 4.53 -12.51
N HIS A 20 -10.36 3.96 -12.15
CA HIS A 20 -9.57 4.43 -11.00
C HIS A 20 -9.07 5.87 -11.17
N ALA A 21 -8.71 6.29 -12.38
CA ALA A 21 -8.31 7.67 -12.64
C ALA A 21 -9.47 8.65 -12.41
N LEU A 22 -10.68 8.33 -12.91
CA LEU A 22 -11.88 9.14 -12.72
C LEU A 22 -12.28 9.24 -11.23
N ILE A 23 -12.17 8.14 -10.48
CA ILE A 23 -12.45 8.12 -9.05
C ILE A 23 -11.49 9.05 -8.30
N ARG A 24 -10.18 8.96 -8.58
CA ARG A 24 -9.17 9.86 -7.96
C ARG A 24 -9.46 11.33 -8.27
N GLU A 25 -9.80 11.62 -9.53
CA GLU A 25 -10.14 12.98 -9.94
C GLU A 25 -11.37 13.51 -9.20
N ALA A 26 -12.41 12.70 -9.04
CA ALA A 26 -13.59 13.05 -8.26
C ALA A 26 -13.25 13.30 -6.78
N PHE A 27 -12.45 12.44 -6.16
CA PHE A 27 -12.01 12.62 -4.77
C PHE A 27 -11.18 13.90 -4.58
N ASN A 28 -10.30 14.23 -5.53
CA ASN A 28 -9.53 15.47 -5.50
C ASN A 28 -10.42 16.72 -5.62
N ARG A 29 -11.61 16.60 -6.21
CA ARG A 29 -12.62 17.68 -6.25
C ARG A 29 -13.56 17.68 -5.03
N GLY A 30 -13.39 16.75 -4.08
CA GLY A 30 -14.26 16.60 -2.92
C GLY A 30 -15.63 15.98 -3.24
N GLU A 31 -15.75 15.28 -4.35
CA GLU A 31 -16.98 14.65 -4.81
C GLU A 31 -17.13 13.23 -4.24
N SER A 32 -18.39 12.84 -3.96
CA SER A 32 -18.74 11.46 -3.63
C SER A 32 -18.84 10.61 -4.89
N VAL A 33 -18.38 9.36 -4.83
CA VAL A 33 -18.41 8.42 -5.95
C VAL A 33 -19.28 7.21 -5.61
N ILE A 34 -20.17 6.85 -6.52
CA ILE A 34 -20.92 5.59 -6.45
C ILE A 34 -20.43 4.67 -7.58
N ILE A 35 -19.99 3.47 -7.22
CA ILE A 35 -19.55 2.45 -8.18
C ILE A 35 -20.65 1.41 -8.29
N ASP A 36 -21.45 1.54 -9.35
CA ASP A 36 -22.54 0.62 -9.69
C ASP A 36 -22.03 -0.43 -10.68
N ASN A 37 -21.33 -1.41 -10.16
CA ASN A 37 -20.81 -2.55 -10.92
C ASN A 37 -21.18 -3.87 -10.22
N MET A 38 -21.24 -4.97 -11.00
CA MET A 38 -21.36 -6.32 -10.44
C MET A 38 -20.06 -6.75 -9.73
N ASN A 39 -19.61 -6.04 -8.74
CA ASN A 39 -18.35 -6.22 -8.04
C ASN A 39 -18.23 -7.61 -7.36
N LEU A 40 -18.33 -8.69 -8.16
CA LEU A 40 -18.30 -10.08 -7.73
C LEU A 40 -16.88 -10.61 -7.43
N ASP A 41 -15.92 -9.71 -7.26
CA ASP A 41 -14.56 -10.03 -6.88
C ASP A 41 -14.15 -9.16 -5.69
N ASN A 42 -13.88 -9.82 -4.59
CA ASN A 42 -13.44 -9.15 -3.37
C ASN A 42 -12.14 -8.35 -3.55
N ARG A 43 -11.26 -8.76 -4.46
CA ARG A 43 -10.03 -8.01 -4.77
C ARG A 43 -10.35 -6.66 -5.41
N ARG A 44 -11.33 -6.63 -6.32
CA ARG A 44 -11.77 -5.37 -6.95
C ARG A 44 -12.40 -4.43 -5.92
N ALA A 45 -13.25 -4.94 -5.04
CA ALA A 45 -13.85 -4.15 -4.00
C ALA A 45 -12.82 -3.64 -2.97
N ALA A 46 -11.82 -4.47 -2.63
CA ALA A 46 -10.69 -4.05 -1.81
C ALA A 46 -9.88 -2.93 -2.47
N ALA A 47 -9.66 -2.98 -3.79
CA ALA A 47 -8.96 -1.91 -4.51
C ALA A 47 -9.72 -0.56 -4.46
N TYR A 48 -11.06 -0.57 -4.47
CA TYR A 48 -11.85 0.66 -4.28
C TYR A 48 -11.79 1.16 -2.82
N ALA A 49 -11.80 0.25 -1.86
CA ALA A 49 -11.62 0.59 -0.45
C ALA A 49 -10.25 1.23 -0.21
N ASP A 50 -9.19 0.64 -0.75
CA ASP A 50 -7.83 1.19 -0.72
C ASP A 50 -7.79 2.58 -1.34
N LEU A 51 -8.43 2.76 -2.50
CA LEU A 51 -8.46 4.05 -3.19
C LEU A 51 -9.19 5.14 -2.38
N ALA A 52 -10.35 4.81 -1.79
CA ALA A 52 -11.08 5.72 -0.91
C ALA A 52 -10.23 6.08 0.32
N HIS A 53 -9.59 5.09 0.91
CA HIS A 53 -8.72 5.26 2.05
C HIS A 53 -7.52 6.18 1.75
N LEU A 54 -6.87 6.01 0.60
CA LEU A 54 -5.78 6.84 0.11
C LEU A 54 -6.15 8.34 0.05
N HIS A 55 -7.43 8.64 -0.16
CA HIS A 55 -7.95 10.01 -0.25
C HIS A 55 -8.68 10.46 1.03
N GLY A 56 -8.64 9.67 2.12
CA GLY A 56 -9.35 10.00 3.35
C GLY A 56 -10.88 10.01 3.20
N VAL A 57 -11.41 9.30 2.20
CA VAL A 57 -12.85 9.27 1.89
C VAL A 57 -13.49 8.07 2.58
N PRO A 58 -14.63 8.23 3.29
CA PRO A 58 -15.37 7.11 3.84
C PRO A 58 -15.80 6.13 2.75
N PHE A 59 -15.67 4.83 3.02
CA PHE A 59 -16.03 3.76 2.11
C PHE A 59 -17.14 2.90 2.70
N GLU A 60 -18.20 2.69 1.92
CA GLU A 60 -19.33 1.84 2.30
C GLU A 60 -19.65 0.87 1.16
N VAL A 61 -19.93 -0.38 1.51
CA VAL A 61 -20.44 -1.37 0.56
C VAL A 61 -21.91 -1.65 0.87
N ARG A 62 -22.75 -1.44 -0.14
CA ARG A 62 -24.16 -1.85 -0.08
C ARG A 62 -24.37 -3.05 -0.97
N ASN A 63 -24.66 -4.18 -0.35
CA ASN A 63 -25.06 -5.36 -1.09
C ASN A 63 -26.56 -5.25 -1.42
N VAL A 64 -26.86 -5.05 -2.71
CA VAL A 64 -28.24 -4.97 -3.23
C VAL A 64 -28.73 -6.30 -3.77
N PHE A 65 -27.88 -7.36 -3.75
CA PHE A 65 -28.26 -8.68 -4.21
C PHE A 65 -29.03 -9.43 -3.11
N ASN A 66 -30.25 -9.82 -3.44
CA ASN A 66 -31.02 -10.73 -2.58
C ASN A 66 -30.80 -12.17 -3.05
N ALA A 67 -30.49 -13.06 -2.10
CA ALA A 67 -30.18 -14.47 -2.34
C ALA A 67 -31.43 -15.35 -2.53
N GLU A 68 -32.62 -14.79 -2.43
CA GLU A 68 -33.86 -15.54 -2.60
C GLU A 68 -34.03 -16.03 -4.03
N THR A 69 -34.63 -17.21 -4.19
CA THR A 69 -34.83 -17.84 -5.51
C THR A 69 -35.57 -16.94 -6.47
N GLU A 70 -36.60 -16.23 -5.98
CA GLU A 70 -37.39 -15.29 -6.77
C GLU A 70 -36.53 -14.13 -7.33
N ALA A 71 -35.57 -13.63 -6.56
CA ALA A 71 -34.64 -12.60 -6.99
C ALA A 71 -33.71 -13.10 -8.09
N ILE A 72 -33.27 -14.36 -8.02
CA ILE A 72 -32.45 -14.97 -9.07
C ILE A 72 -33.22 -15.12 -10.38
N GLU A 73 -34.48 -15.60 -10.31
CA GLU A 73 -35.35 -15.73 -11.49
C GLU A 73 -35.64 -14.36 -12.10
N LEU A 74 -35.84 -13.34 -11.28
CA LEU A 74 -36.03 -11.97 -11.75
C LEU A 74 -34.77 -11.42 -12.46
N CYS A 75 -33.59 -11.74 -11.95
CA CYS A 75 -32.32 -11.40 -12.62
C CYS A 75 -32.19 -12.10 -13.98
N VAL A 76 -32.58 -13.37 -14.06
CA VAL A 76 -32.60 -14.13 -15.33
C VAL A 76 -33.55 -13.48 -16.33
N GLN A 77 -34.79 -13.14 -15.91
CA GLN A 77 -35.79 -12.55 -16.79
C GLN A 77 -35.39 -11.15 -17.31
N ARG A 78 -34.72 -10.35 -16.51
CA ARG A 78 -34.37 -8.95 -16.83
C ARG A 78 -33.04 -8.81 -17.54
N SER A 79 -32.19 -9.79 -17.48
CA SER A 79 -30.84 -9.73 -18.05
C SER A 79 -30.84 -9.99 -19.56
N PRO A 80 -30.10 -9.20 -20.34
CA PRO A 80 -29.87 -9.51 -21.76
C PRO A 80 -28.87 -10.65 -21.98
N LEU A 81 -28.25 -11.15 -20.90
CA LEU A 81 -27.24 -12.21 -20.95
C LEU A 81 -27.91 -13.59 -20.96
N PRO A 82 -27.23 -14.61 -21.49
CA PRO A 82 -27.71 -15.99 -21.42
C PRO A 82 -27.96 -16.42 -19.96
N GLU A 83 -29.04 -17.17 -19.72
CA GLU A 83 -29.44 -17.63 -18.38
C GLU A 83 -28.28 -18.32 -17.61
N SER A 84 -27.52 -19.17 -18.30
CA SER A 84 -26.36 -19.85 -17.69
C SER A 84 -25.30 -18.89 -17.14
N VAL A 85 -25.12 -17.75 -17.79
CA VAL A 85 -24.21 -16.69 -17.35
C VAL A 85 -24.75 -16.00 -16.10
N VAL A 86 -26.03 -15.63 -16.12
CA VAL A 86 -26.68 -14.96 -14.97
C VAL A 86 -26.68 -15.86 -13.74
N ARG A 87 -27.10 -17.14 -13.88
CA ARG A 87 -27.09 -18.09 -12.77
C ARG A 87 -25.69 -18.33 -12.18
N ARG A 88 -24.67 -18.39 -13.03
CA ARG A 88 -23.26 -18.48 -12.58
C ARG A 88 -22.83 -17.23 -11.80
N GLN A 89 -23.23 -16.05 -12.24
CA GLN A 89 -22.96 -14.79 -11.52
C GLN A 89 -23.65 -14.74 -10.17
N CYS A 90 -24.93 -15.12 -10.10
CA CYS A 90 -25.67 -15.23 -8.84
C CYS A 90 -25.01 -16.23 -7.87
N ALA A 91 -24.61 -17.41 -8.36
CA ALA A 91 -23.91 -18.40 -7.56
C ALA A 91 -22.56 -17.90 -7.06
N LYS A 92 -21.86 -17.06 -7.83
CA LYS A 92 -20.61 -16.41 -7.40
C LYS A 92 -20.90 -15.36 -6.32
N ALA A 93 -21.94 -14.55 -6.48
CA ALA A 93 -22.36 -13.53 -5.50
C ALA A 93 -22.68 -14.16 -4.13
N LEU A 94 -23.38 -15.31 -4.12
CA LEU A 94 -23.71 -16.06 -2.90
C LEU A 94 -22.49 -16.58 -2.14
N LYS A 95 -21.39 -16.82 -2.83
CA LYS A 95 -20.13 -17.32 -2.25
C LYS A 95 -19.21 -16.20 -1.79
N MET A 96 -19.51 -14.95 -2.13
CA MET A 96 -18.72 -13.83 -1.67
C MET A 96 -18.84 -13.65 -0.17
N ARG A 97 -17.70 -13.57 0.50
CA ARG A 97 -17.67 -13.14 1.89
C ARG A 97 -18.11 -11.68 1.99
N PRO A 98 -18.83 -11.27 3.04
CA PRO A 98 -19.09 -9.87 3.29
C PRO A 98 -17.77 -9.09 3.31
N LEU A 99 -17.72 -7.95 2.63
CA LEU A 99 -16.55 -7.07 2.62
C LEU A 99 -16.15 -6.54 4.01
N ASN A 100 -17.02 -6.68 4.98
CA ASN A 100 -16.75 -6.37 6.40
C ASN A 100 -15.64 -7.25 7.01
N ASP A 101 -15.32 -8.41 6.37
CA ASP A 101 -14.20 -9.27 6.76
C ASP A 101 -12.85 -8.77 6.19
N TYR A 102 -12.88 -7.80 5.27
CA TYR A 102 -11.67 -7.07 4.89
C TYR A 102 -11.41 -6.02 5.97
N VAL A 103 -10.30 -6.17 6.62
CA VAL A 103 -9.80 -5.23 7.62
C VAL A 103 -10.00 -3.81 7.10
N ARG A 104 -10.96 -3.09 7.69
CA ARG A 104 -11.03 -1.64 7.50
C ARG A 104 -9.71 -1.11 7.99
N VAL A 105 -8.87 -0.68 7.08
CA VAL A 105 -7.73 0.14 7.47
C VAL A 105 -8.36 1.36 8.13
N PRO A 106 -8.15 1.60 9.43
CA PRO A 106 -8.78 2.73 10.10
C PRO A 106 -8.41 4.01 9.38
N LEU A 107 -9.33 4.97 9.30
CA LEU A 107 -9.04 6.32 8.81
C LEU A 107 -7.81 6.80 9.56
N MET A 108 -6.71 6.97 8.84
CA MET A 108 -5.47 7.41 9.45
C MET A 108 -5.57 8.89 9.73
N THR A 109 -5.42 9.24 10.99
CA THR A 109 -5.38 10.63 11.45
C THR A 109 -3.94 11.05 11.68
N PRO A 110 -3.64 12.35 11.59
CA PRO A 110 -2.32 12.86 11.97
C PRO A 110 -1.91 12.38 13.36
N VAL A 111 -0.66 11.97 13.50
CA VAL A 111 -0.09 11.61 14.80
C VAL A 111 0.36 12.84 15.56
N GLN A 112 0.34 12.72 16.88
CA GLN A 112 1.01 13.71 17.75
C GLN A 112 2.47 13.30 17.88
N GLN A 113 3.38 14.23 17.66
CA GLN A 113 4.82 14.02 17.79
C GLN A 113 5.37 14.92 18.91
N ASP A 114 6.37 14.44 19.61
CA ASP A 114 7.13 15.20 20.62
C ASP A 114 8.39 15.79 19.99
N GLU A 115 8.43 17.11 19.81
CA GLU A 115 9.53 17.84 19.19
C GLU A 115 10.84 17.80 20.02
N THR A 116 10.78 17.36 21.27
CA THR A 116 11.96 17.23 22.14
C THR A 116 12.72 15.94 21.92
N LEU A 117 12.16 14.99 21.15
CA LEU A 117 12.79 13.72 20.84
C LEU A 117 13.83 13.85 19.71
N GLN A 118 14.69 12.83 19.61
CA GLN A 118 15.68 12.72 18.53
C GLN A 118 15.00 12.79 17.16
N TRP A 119 15.47 13.66 16.30
CA TRP A 119 14.95 13.78 14.93
C TRP A 119 15.35 12.55 14.09
N ALA A 120 14.42 12.08 13.26
CA ALA A 120 14.68 10.96 12.36
C ALA A 120 13.97 11.09 11.00
N TYR A 121 14.60 10.50 9.98
CA TYR A 121 13.97 10.18 8.70
C TYR A 121 13.67 8.69 8.63
N ILE A 122 12.45 8.36 8.21
CA ILE A 122 12.07 6.99 7.86
C ILE A 122 12.50 6.72 6.42
N VAL A 123 13.09 5.55 6.19
CA VAL A 123 13.48 5.10 4.85
C VAL A 123 12.98 3.68 4.61
N ASP A 124 12.20 3.50 3.54
CA ASP A 124 11.82 2.18 3.06
C ASP A 124 12.98 1.48 2.35
N ILE A 125 12.87 0.17 2.13
CA ILE A 125 13.93 -0.64 1.51
C ILE A 125 13.58 -1.02 0.08
N ASP A 126 12.51 -1.81 -0.12
CA ASP A 126 12.18 -2.42 -1.42
C ASP A 126 11.56 -1.40 -2.38
N GLY A 127 12.22 -1.12 -3.50
CA GLY A 127 11.83 -0.07 -4.45
C GLY A 127 12.39 1.31 -4.11
N THR A 128 12.91 1.49 -2.89
CA THR A 128 13.45 2.75 -2.38
C THR A 128 14.99 2.72 -2.31
N LEU A 129 15.57 1.77 -1.57
CA LEU A 129 17.02 1.55 -1.47
C LEU A 129 17.49 0.35 -2.29
N ALA A 130 16.63 -0.68 -2.37
CA ALA A 130 16.90 -1.96 -2.99
C ALA A 130 16.04 -2.17 -4.23
N ASP A 131 16.67 -2.43 -5.37
CA ASP A 131 16.02 -2.87 -6.61
C ASP A 131 16.18 -4.37 -6.77
N SER A 132 15.10 -5.11 -6.60
CA SER A 132 15.01 -6.56 -6.81
C SER A 132 14.53 -6.95 -8.21
N THR A 133 14.28 -5.97 -9.10
CA THR A 133 13.67 -6.19 -10.43
C THR A 133 14.48 -7.17 -11.26
N GLY A 134 13.84 -8.27 -11.66
CA GLY A 134 14.46 -9.34 -12.46
C GLY A 134 15.44 -10.22 -11.71
N LEU A 135 15.65 -10.02 -10.39
CA LEU A 135 16.56 -10.81 -9.56
C LEU A 135 15.83 -11.84 -8.69
N ARG A 136 14.70 -11.45 -8.13
CA ARG A 136 13.89 -12.32 -7.26
C ARG A 136 12.41 -11.93 -7.30
N SER A 137 11.55 -12.83 -6.84
CA SER A 137 10.18 -12.45 -6.47
C SER A 137 10.20 -11.51 -5.25
N PRO A 138 9.28 -10.56 -5.15
CA PRO A 138 9.17 -9.66 -3.97
C PRO A 138 9.08 -10.41 -2.63
N TYR A 139 8.59 -11.65 -2.63
CA TYR A 139 8.42 -12.50 -1.45
C TYR A 139 9.49 -13.59 -1.30
N ASP A 140 10.48 -13.63 -2.19
CA ASP A 140 11.63 -14.55 -2.06
C ASP A 140 12.75 -13.89 -1.25
N TYR A 141 12.60 -13.92 0.05
CA TYR A 141 13.55 -13.29 0.99
C TYR A 141 14.90 -14.02 1.10
N THR A 142 15.01 -15.24 0.56
CA THR A 142 16.29 -16.00 0.60
C THR A 142 17.38 -15.37 -0.27
N LYS A 143 17.03 -14.42 -1.14
CA LYS A 143 17.92 -13.79 -2.12
C LYS A 143 18.13 -12.29 -1.93
N VAL A 144 17.73 -11.74 -0.78
CA VAL A 144 17.82 -10.28 -0.52
C VAL A 144 19.24 -9.72 -0.63
N GLN A 145 20.26 -10.55 -0.38
CA GLN A 145 21.66 -10.16 -0.53
C GLN A 145 22.04 -9.80 -1.98
N GLY A 146 21.30 -10.30 -2.98
CA GLY A 146 21.52 -10.03 -4.38
C GLY A 146 20.83 -8.76 -4.90
N ASP A 147 20.03 -8.07 -4.08
CA ASP A 147 19.32 -6.85 -4.49
C ASP A 147 20.32 -5.75 -4.86
N ARG A 148 20.03 -5.03 -5.95
CA ARG A 148 20.89 -3.92 -6.39
C ARG A 148 20.60 -2.67 -5.57
N ARG A 149 21.65 -1.96 -5.19
CA ARG A 149 21.54 -0.68 -4.48
C ARG A 149 21.01 0.42 -5.42
N ILE A 150 19.95 1.11 -5.04
CA ILE A 150 19.48 2.34 -5.71
C ILE A 150 20.38 3.50 -5.25
N ARG A 151 21.38 3.82 -6.08
CA ARG A 151 22.47 4.72 -5.72
C ARG A 151 21.99 6.10 -5.27
N ALA A 152 21.03 6.70 -5.97
CA ALA A 152 20.57 8.05 -5.69
C ALA A 152 20.05 8.20 -4.25
N VAL A 153 19.21 7.26 -3.79
CA VAL A 153 18.66 7.30 -2.44
C VAL A 153 19.71 6.89 -1.41
N SER A 154 20.54 5.89 -1.73
CA SER A 154 21.59 5.44 -0.82
C SER A 154 22.62 6.52 -0.49
N GLU A 155 23.06 7.29 -1.48
CA GLU A 155 24.01 8.41 -1.27
C GLU A 155 23.38 9.51 -0.41
N LEU A 156 22.10 9.83 -0.63
CA LEU A 156 21.36 10.79 0.20
C LEU A 156 21.29 10.31 1.66
N VAL A 157 20.87 9.07 1.88
CA VAL A 157 20.74 8.44 3.22
C VAL A 157 22.09 8.39 3.93
N THR A 158 23.13 7.97 3.22
CA THR A 158 24.50 7.92 3.78
C THR A 158 24.99 9.31 4.18
N SER A 159 24.70 10.34 3.37
CA SER A 159 25.10 11.73 3.66
C SER A 159 24.39 12.26 4.92
N VAL A 160 23.12 11.98 5.09
CA VAL A 160 22.37 12.35 6.32
C VAL A 160 22.99 11.66 7.54
N GLN A 161 23.24 10.35 7.46
CA GLN A 161 23.80 9.57 8.56
C GLN A 161 25.23 10.00 8.92
N GLN A 162 26.06 10.38 7.94
CA GLN A 162 27.41 10.86 8.19
C GLN A 162 27.44 12.18 8.97
N GLN A 163 26.45 13.07 8.77
CA GLN A 163 26.34 14.28 9.57
C GLN A 163 26.11 13.98 11.04
N CYS A 164 25.31 12.95 11.36
CA CYS A 164 25.12 12.47 12.71
C CYS A 164 26.46 12.07 13.38
N VAL A 165 27.29 11.34 12.64
CA VAL A 165 28.57 10.81 13.18
C VAL A 165 29.60 11.91 13.38
N THR A 166 29.68 12.88 12.45
CA THR A 166 30.70 13.95 12.47
C THR A 166 30.40 15.06 13.48
N ASN A 167 29.14 15.36 13.74
CA ASN A 167 28.72 16.42 14.64
C ASN A 167 28.44 15.94 16.07
N GLY A 168 28.69 14.63 16.34
CA GLY A 168 28.26 13.98 17.58
C GLY A 168 26.76 13.68 17.54
N TRP A 169 26.24 13.02 18.56
CA TRP A 169 24.82 12.80 18.76
C TRP A 169 24.16 14.08 19.29
N ASP A 170 24.26 15.17 18.53
CA ASP A 170 23.51 16.37 18.78
C ASP A 170 22.04 16.07 18.45
N GLU A 171 21.12 16.37 19.33
CA GLU A 171 19.68 16.18 19.16
C GLU A 171 19.11 16.86 17.89
N TRP A 172 19.86 17.82 17.35
CA TRP A 172 19.51 18.56 16.12
C TRP A 172 19.99 17.90 14.82
N VAL A 173 20.70 16.79 14.87
CA VAL A 173 21.13 16.06 13.67
C VAL A 173 20.25 14.82 13.49
N PRO A 174 19.48 14.73 12.38
CA PRO A 174 18.52 13.66 12.21
C PRO A 174 19.17 12.29 11.98
N SER A 175 18.70 11.28 12.68
CA SER A 175 19.03 9.87 12.45
C SER A 175 18.29 9.31 11.24
N VAL A 176 18.76 8.17 10.73
CA VAL A 176 18.03 7.39 9.71
C VAL A 176 17.54 6.09 10.34
N VAL A 177 16.23 5.85 10.22
CA VAL A 177 15.58 4.61 10.65
C VAL A 177 14.93 3.91 9.45
N PHE A 178 15.14 2.61 9.33
CA PHE A 178 14.61 1.81 8.22
C PHE A 178 13.32 1.11 8.65
N VAL A 179 12.27 1.24 7.82
CA VAL A 179 10.97 0.61 8.06
C VAL A 179 10.57 -0.20 6.84
N SER A 180 10.59 -1.52 6.97
CA SER A 180 10.39 -2.44 5.85
C SER A 180 9.16 -3.32 5.99
N GLY A 181 8.48 -3.55 4.85
CA GLY A 181 7.44 -4.56 4.71
C GLY A 181 7.95 -5.99 4.60
N ARG A 182 9.27 -6.22 4.60
CA ARG A 182 9.87 -7.56 4.64
C ARG A 182 9.51 -8.27 5.93
N ASP A 183 9.34 -9.58 5.85
CA ASP A 183 9.10 -10.43 7.02
C ASP A 183 10.33 -10.47 7.94
N GLU A 184 10.10 -10.46 9.25
CA GLU A 184 11.14 -10.56 10.30
C GLU A 184 12.06 -11.77 10.11
N GLU A 185 11.60 -12.82 9.44
CA GLU A 185 12.36 -14.01 9.13
C GLU A 185 13.69 -13.72 8.39
N CYS A 186 13.70 -12.64 7.55
CA CYS A 186 14.90 -12.26 6.80
C CYS A 186 15.65 -11.06 7.42
N ARG A 187 15.49 -10.80 8.72
CA ARG A 187 16.12 -9.66 9.39
C ARG A 187 17.64 -9.66 9.22
N LEU A 188 18.29 -10.77 9.51
CA LEU A 188 19.76 -10.87 9.50
C LEU A 188 20.33 -10.56 8.11
N GLU A 189 19.73 -11.11 7.07
CA GLU A 189 20.11 -10.88 5.69
C GLU A 189 19.85 -9.42 5.27
N THR A 190 18.73 -8.84 5.71
CA THR A 190 18.39 -7.44 5.42
C THR A 190 19.35 -6.48 6.12
N GLU A 191 19.66 -6.70 7.39
CA GLU A 191 20.63 -5.89 8.12
C GLU A 191 22.04 -5.99 7.52
N GLN A 192 22.44 -7.19 7.09
CA GLN A 192 23.72 -7.37 6.43
C GLN A 192 23.77 -6.63 5.10
N TRP A 193 22.70 -6.75 4.29
CA TRP A 193 22.59 -6.02 3.03
C TRP A 193 22.67 -4.50 3.23
N LEU A 194 21.98 -3.96 4.25
CA LEU A 194 22.03 -2.53 4.59
C LEU A 194 23.45 -2.11 5.01
N ARG A 195 24.12 -2.89 5.88
CA ARG A 195 25.50 -2.60 6.28
C ARG A 195 26.46 -2.57 5.10
N ASP A 196 26.36 -3.56 4.21
CA ASP A 196 27.22 -3.66 3.03
C ASP A 196 26.94 -2.55 2.01
N SER A 197 25.68 -2.14 1.90
CA SER A 197 25.23 -1.12 0.94
C SER A 197 25.50 0.32 1.41
N LEU A 198 25.43 0.59 2.72
CA LEU A 198 25.44 1.94 3.27
C LEU A 198 26.70 2.24 4.12
N GLY A 199 27.40 1.21 4.60
CA GLY A 199 28.63 1.35 5.38
C GLY A 199 28.42 1.70 6.85
N PHE A 200 27.19 1.58 7.40
CA PHE A 200 26.90 1.77 8.82
C PHE A 200 25.88 0.76 9.35
N SER A 201 25.78 0.63 10.66
CA SER A 201 24.81 -0.26 11.30
C SER A 201 23.41 0.35 11.26
N PRO A 202 22.41 -0.34 10.64
CA PRO A 202 21.06 0.19 10.52
C PRO A 202 20.27 0.07 11.83
N VAL A 203 19.40 1.04 12.09
CA VAL A 203 18.25 0.88 12.98
C VAL A 203 17.08 0.42 12.13
N LEU A 204 16.63 -0.83 12.30
CA LEU A 204 15.70 -1.50 11.38
C LEU A 204 14.44 -2.00 12.10
N TYR A 205 13.30 -1.61 11.58
CA TYR A 205 11.97 -2.09 11.98
C TYR A 205 11.36 -2.85 10.81
N MET A 206 10.82 -4.04 11.09
CA MET A 206 10.31 -4.95 10.08
C MET A 206 8.91 -5.43 10.43
N ARG A 207 8.23 -5.96 9.43
CA ARG A 207 6.98 -6.69 9.60
C ARG A 207 7.18 -7.90 10.50
N ALA A 208 6.30 -8.09 11.49
CA ALA A 208 6.32 -9.29 12.32
C ALA A 208 6.17 -10.57 11.48
N HIS A 209 6.84 -11.65 11.89
CA HIS A 209 6.78 -12.92 11.18
C HIS A 209 5.34 -13.40 10.98
N GLY A 210 5.02 -13.76 9.74
CA GLY A 210 3.70 -14.26 9.35
C GLY A 210 2.59 -13.21 9.25
N ASP A 211 2.86 -11.92 9.48
CA ASP A 211 1.87 -10.85 9.28
C ASP A 211 1.63 -10.63 7.79
N LYS A 212 0.39 -10.82 7.33
CA LYS A 212 -0.02 -10.69 5.93
C LYS A 212 -0.85 -9.44 5.65
N ARG A 213 -0.93 -8.52 6.62
CA ARG A 213 -1.65 -7.24 6.45
C ARG A 213 -0.94 -6.36 5.42
N HIS A 214 -1.65 -5.37 4.90
CA HIS A 214 -1.06 -4.38 3.99
C HIS A 214 0.10 -3.61 4.63
N ASP A 215 1.13 -3.30 3.85
CA ASP A 215 2.32 -2.57 4.29
C ASP A 215 1.98 -1.27 5.00
N ALA A 216 1.01 -0.51 4.49
CA ALA A 216 0.56 0.73 5.10
C ALA A 216 0.04 0.53 6.54
N VAL A 217 -0.64 -0.59 6.82
CA VAL A 217 -1.12 -0.93 8.17
C VAL A 217 0.05 -1.27 9.08
N VAL A 218 0.96 -2.12 8.59
CA VAL A 218 2.13 -2.57 9.35
C VAL A 218 3.06 -1.40 9.66
N LYS A 219 3.38 -0.57 8.65
CA LYS A 219 4.25 0.60 8.83
C LYS A 219 3.61 1.66 9.73
N ARG A 220 2.27 1.82 9.70
CA ARG A 220 1.57 2.70 10.64
C ARG A 220 1.67 2.21 12.07
N GLU A 221 1.51 0.91 12.29
CA GLU A 221 1.65 0.30 13.61
C GLU A 221 3.09 0.45 14.15
N ILE A 222 4.11 0.23 13.31
CA ILE A 222 5.51 0.48 13.65
C ILE A 222 5.72 1.95 14.01
N LEU A 223 5.16 2.89 13.24
CA LEU A 223 5.24 4.32 13.56
C LEU A 223 4.72 4.59 14.97
N GLU A 224 3.50 4.15 15.28
CA GLU A 224 2.84 4.48 16.55
C GLU A 224 3.45 3.77 17.75
N ARG A 225 3.82 2.50 17.60
CA ARG A 225 4.31 1.66 18.68
C ARG A 225 5.80 1.86 18.96
N ASP A 226 6.60 1.97 17.89
CA ASP A 226 8.05 1.85 18.01
C ASP A 226 8.78 3.16 17.76
N LEU A 227 8.30 4.00 16.81
CA LEU A 227 9.04 5.19 16.40
C LEU A 227 8.65 6.44 17.18
N LEU A 228 7.36 6.74 17.31
CA LEU A 228 6.90 7.97 18.00
C LEU A 228 7.32 8.07 19.47
N PRO A 229 7.53 6.98 20.23
CA PRO A 229 8.06 7.08 21.58
C PRO A 229 9.54 7.51 21.65
N GLU A 230 10.31 7.35 20.56
CA GLU A 230 11.77 7.56 20.54
C GLU A 230 12.20 8.68 19.59
N TYR A 231 11.39 9.00 18.58
CA TYR A 231 11.79 9.92 17.52
C TYR A 231 10.72 10.96 17.19
N TYR A 232 11.18 12.15 16.85
CA TYR A 232 10.42 13.12 16.07
C TYR A 232 10.68 12.89 14.59
N ILE A 233 9.67 12.48 13.84
CA ILE A 233 9.80 12.09 12.43
C ILE A 233 9.70 13.32 11.53
N LEU A 234 10.81 13.68 10.90
CA LEU A 234 10.90 14.79 9.94
C LEU A 234 10.29 14.45 8.59
N GLY A 235 10.36 13.19 8.17
CA GLY A 235 9.82 12.75 6.89
C GLY A 235 10.07 11.28 6.63
N ALA A 236 9.42 10.76 5.58
CA ALA A 236 9.55 9.38 5.13
C ALA A 236 9.88 9.32 3.62
N ILE A 237 10.85 8.49 3.25
CA ILE A 237 11.25 8.20 1.88
C ILE A 237 10.67 6.84 1.52
N ASP A 238 9.80 6.78 0.51
CA ASP A 238 9.09 5.55 0.13
C ASP A 238 8.73 5.61 -1.37
N ASP A 239 8.51 4.47 -2.02
CA ASP A 239 8.14 4.38 -3.43
C ASP A 239 6.67 3.96 -3.64
N ARG A 240 6.03 3.36 -2.64
CA ARG A 240 4.66 2.85 -2.76
C ARG A 240 3.63 3.92 -2.48
N LEU A 241 2.76 4.21 -3.46
CA LEU A 241 1.75 5.26 -3.36
C LEU A 241 0.84 5.10 -2.14
N ARG A 242 0.42 3.86 -1.81
CA ARG A 242 -0.43 3.58 -0.64
C ARG A 242 0.29 3.86 0.68
N VAL A 243 1.59 3.58 0.76
CA VAL A 243 2.41 3.85 1.95
C VAL A 243 2.68 5.35 2.08
N LEU A 244 3.03 6.03 0.98
CA LEU A 244 3.17 7.48 0.92
C LEU A 244 1.88 8.19 1.40
N SER A 245 0.72 7.70 0.97
CA SER A 245 -0.57 8.25 1.40
C SER A 245 -0.82 8.02 2.89
N MET A 246 -0.41 6.87 3.43
CA MET A 246 -0.46 6.60 4.86
C MET A 246 0.43 7.57 5.63
N TRP A 247 1.68 7.79 5.19
CA TRP A 247 2.58 8.77 5.83
C TRP A 247 1.98 10.18 5.82
N ARG A 248 1.45 10.63 4.65
CA ARG A 248 0.78 11.94 4.53
C ARG A 248 -0.43 12.06 5.44
N ALA A 249 -1.28 11.05 5.50
CA ALA A 249 -2.44 11.00 6.39
C ALA A 249 -2.03 11.00 7.88
N SER A 250 -0.84 10.49 8.18
CA SER A 250 -0.23 10.54 9.51
C SER A 250 0.37 11.91 9.84
N GLY A 251 0.36 12.88 8.90
CA GLY A 251 1.00 14.18 9.08
C GLY A 251 2.51 14.17 8.86
N ILE A 252 3.08 13.08 8.34
CA ILE A 252 4.50 12.95 8.05
C ILE A 252 4.80 13.46 6.64
N PHE A 253 5.82 14.32 6.50
CA PHE A 253 6.29 14.78 5.20
C PHE A 253 6.84 13.59 4.38
N THR A 254 6.60 13.55 3.06
CA THR A 254 6.99 12.42 2.22
C THR A 254 7.91 12.83 1.08
N PHE A 255 8.93 12.01 0.86
CA PHE A 255 9.77 12.03 -0.33
C PHE A 255 9.39 10.84 -1.20
N ASP A 256 8.68 11.11 -2.29
CA ASP A 256 8.21 10.12 -3.24
C ASP A 256 9.34 9.79 -4.23
N VAL A 257 9.84 8.55 -4.17
CA VAL A 257 10.91 8.06 -5.06
C VAL A 257 10.41 7.07 -6.11
N ASN A 258 9.09 6.99 -6.30
CA ASN A 258 8.47 6.13 -7.31
C ASN A 258 8.80 6.62 -8.73
N GLN A 259 9.69 5.91 -9.42
CA GLN A 259 10.11 6.25 -10.77
C GLN A 259 9.13 5.78 -11.85
N THR A 260 8.23 4.87 -11.52
CA THR A 260 7.36 4.21 -12.51
C THR A 260 5.93 4.76 -12.51
N GLY A 261 5.51 5.43 -11.44
CA GLY A 261 4.12 5.81 -11.20
C GLY A 261 3.19 4.60 -11.00
N ALA A 262 3.75 3.39 -10.94
CA ALA A 262 2.98 2.18 -10.68
C ALA A 262 2.78 1.99 -9.18
N ASP A 263 1.59 1.56 -8.79
CA ASP A 263 1.28 1.08 -7.44
C ASP A 263 1.29 -0.45 -7.50
N PHE A 264 2.21 -1.08 -6.79
CA PHE A 264 2.45 -2.52 -6.80
C PHE A 264 1.70 -3.23 -5.68
#